data_15015b994b57f90d3c23eab35fd0303e
#
_entry.id   15015b994b57f90d3c23eab35fd0303e
#
_cell.length_a   1.000
_cell.length_b   1.000
_cell.length_c   1.000
_cell.angle_alpha   90.00
_cell.angle_beta   90.00
_cell.angle_gamma   90.00
#
_symmetry.space_group_name_H-M   'P 1'
#
loop_
_entity.id
_entity.type
_entity.pdbx_description
1 polymer ?
#
loop_
_entity_poly.entity_id
_entity_poly.type
_entity_poly.pdbx_seq_one_letter_code
_entity_poly.pdbx_strand_id
1 'polypeptide(L)'
;NVSYDEELRYKKGRVQDALERIGKLDIEVEEIIGADKCSHYRNKAQYPVSICDGELFAGFYAYKSHRIICNDDCALQPKEFKEGLEAFRIWAEKANVTSYDENTGKGLLRHIYFRKGFATGEIMACAVINGTLIPESDLLVSLLREKIQGLKSVVININREKSNVILGKESKTV
;
A
#
# COMPACT_ATOMS: atom_id res chain seq x y z
N ASN A 1 24.05 4.55 -7.47
CA ASN A 1 22.98 3.94 -8.27
C ASN A 1 23.64 3.09 -9.36
N VAL A 2 23.23 1.85 -9.49
CA VAL A 2 23.64 0.91 -10.55
C VAL A 2 22.50 0.75 -11.54
N SER A 3 22.81 0.41 -12.79
CA SER A 3 21.80 0.06 -13.78
C SER A 3 21.12 -1.27 -13.39
N TYR A 4 19.92 -1.52 -13.95
CA TYR A 4 19.21 -2.77 -13.66
C TYR A 4 19.97 -4.01 -14.17
N ASP A 5 20.60 -3.90 -15.32
CA ASP A 5 21.44 -4.97 -15.89
C ASP A 5 22.64 -5.30 -14.98
N GLU A 6 23.23 -4.28 -14.37
CA GLU A 6 24.31 -4.46 -13.40
C GLU A 6 23.80 -5.10 -12.12
N GLU A 7 22.61 -4.72 -11.65
CA GLU A 7 21.97 -5.35 -10.51
C GLU A 7 21.69 -6.84 -10.76
N LEU A 8 21.25 -7.20 -11.97
CA LEU A 8 21.03 -8.61 -12.34
C LEU A 8 22.36 -9.38 -12.35
N ARG A 9 23.41 -8.81 -12.94
CA ARG A 9 24.76 -9.42 -12.91
C ARG A 9 25.26 -9.65 -11.48
N TYR A 10 25.08 -8.67 -10.62
CA TYR A 10 25.42 -8.79 -9.20
C TYR A 10 24.66 -9.93 -8.49
N LYS A 11 23.38 -10.04 -8.75
CA LYS A 11 22.53 -11.11 -8.19
C LYS A 11 22.98 -12.49 -8.67
N LYS A 12 23.25 -12.63 -9.99
CA LYS A 12 23.78 -13.87 -10.58
C LYS A 12 25.11 -14.24 -9.94
N GLY A 13 26.05 -13.29 -9.84
CA GLY A 13 27.37 -13.52 -9.24
C GLY A 13 27.28 -13.96 -7.76
N ARG A 14 26.39 -13.40 -6.98
CA ARG A 14 26.18 -13.82 -5.58
C ARG A 14 25.71 -15.26 -5.44
N VAL A 15 24.83 -15.71 -6.33
CA VAL A 15 24.37 -17.11 -6.34
C VAL A 15 25.50 -18.03 -6.78
N GLN A 16 26.24 -17.68 -7.84
CA GLN A 16 27.40 -18.43 -8.32
C GLN A 16 28.45 -18.60 -7.22
N ASP A 17 28.85 -17.49 -6.56
CA ASP A 17 29.79 -17.51 -5.44
C ASP A 17 29.32 -18.40 -4.29
N ALA A 18 28.02 -18.38 -3.96
CA ALA A 18 27.48 -19.22 -2.90
C ALA A 18 27.54 -20.71 -3.25
N LEU A 19 27.22 -21.08 -4.48
CA LEU A 19 27.31 -22.46 -4.94
C LEU A 19 28.75 -22.97 -4.95
N GLU A 20 29.65 -22.21 -5.54
CA GLU A 20 31.08 -22.61 -5.68
C GLU A 20 31.82 -22.58 -4.33
N ARG A 21 31.78 -21.46 -3.61
CA ARG A 21 32.62 -21.23 -2.44
C ARG A 21 32.07 -21.87 -1.17
N ILE A 22 30.76 -21.83 -0.97
CA ILE A 22 30.12 -22.37 0.23
C ILE A 22 29.62 -23.79 -0.04
N GLY A 23 28.88 -23.99 -1.13
CA GLY A 23 28.31 -25.29 -1.49
C GLY A 23 29.33 -26.30 -2.01
N LYS A 24 30.49 -25.83 -2.48
CA LYS A 24 31.50 -26.67 -3.16
C LYS A 24 30.93 -27.43 -4.36
N LEU A 25 29.98 -26.81 -5.03
CA LEU A 25 29.28 -27.35 -6.19
C LEU A 25 29.88 -26.71 -7.47
N ASP A 26 30.25 -27.54 -8.43
CA ASP A 26 30.70 -27.13 -9.75
C ASP A 26 29.47 -27.07 -10.67
N ILE A 27 28.65 -26.02 -10.47
CA ILE A 27 27.39 -25.77 -11.21
C ILE A 27 27.41 -24.34 -11.74
N GLU A 28 27.23 -24.19 -13.02
CA GLU A 28 27.06 -22.87 -13.63
C GLU A 28 25.61 -22.38 -13.43
N VAL A 29 25.48 -21.14 -12.90
CA VAL A 29 24.19 -20.47 -12.80
C VAL A 29 23.80 -19.94 -14.17
N GLU A 30 22.64 -20.35 -14.67
CA GLU A 30 22.06 -19.86 -15.92
C GLU A 30 21.76 -18.35 -15.88
N GLU A 31 21.27 -17.81 -17.00
CA GLU A 31 20.88 -16.40 -17.05
C GLU A 31 19.75 -16.09 -16.06
N ILE A 32 19.88 -14.94 -15.38
CA ILE A 32 18.88 -14.50 -14.43
C ILE A 32 17.65 -13.93 -15.17
N ILE A 33 16.49 -14.37 -14.78
CA ILE A 33 15.22 -13.84 -15.29
C ILE A 33 14.93 -12.54 -14.57
N GLY A 34 15.05 -11.42 -15.27
CA GLY A 34 14.74 -10.10 -14.75
C GLY A 34 13.24 -9.79 -14.76
N ALA A 35 12.86 -8.72 -14.08
CA ALA A 35 11.51 -8.18 -14.18
C ALA A 35 11.36 -7.30 -15.43
N ASP A 36 10.24 -7.39 -16.13
CA ASP A 36 9.95 -6.56 -17.32
C ASP A 36 9.89 -5.07 -16.97
N LYS A 37 9.49 -4.75 -15.76
CA LYS A 37 9.36 -3.37 -15.25
C LYS A 37 10.03 -3.23 -13.91
N CYS A 38 10.93 -2.25 -13.78
CA CYS A 38 11.63 -1.93 -12.52
C CYS A 38 10.87 -0.96 -11.64
N SER A 39 9.76 -0.38 -12.13
CA SER A 39 8.88 0.53 -11.39
C SER A 39 7.43 0.08 -11.50
N HIS A 40 6.59 0.56 -10.56
CA HIS A 40 5.15 0.27 -10.50
C HIS A 40 4.80 -1.23 -10.47
N TYR A 41 5.70 -2.06 -9.97
CA TYR A 41 5.55 -3.53 -9.96
C TYR A 41 4.87 -4.08 -8.70
N ARG A 42 4.76 -3.29 -7.63
CA ARG A 42 4.05 -3.71 -6.43
C ARG A 42 2.55 -3.72 -6.67
N ASN A 43 1.90 -4.81 -6.35
CA ASN A 43 0.46 -4.95 -6.51
C ASN A 43 -0.34 -4.58 -5.26
N LYS A 44 0.33 -4.16 -4.18
CA LYS A 44 -0.27 -3.87 -2.88
C LYS A 44 0.37 -2.65 -2.25
N ALA A 45 -0.45 -1.79 -1.65
CA ALA A 45 -0.01 -0.71 -0.78
C ALA A 45 -0.84 -0.65 0.49
N GLN A 46 -0.20 -0.32 1.60
CA GLN A 46 -0.81 -0.10 2.92
C GLN A 46 -0.25 1.22 3.44
N TYR A 47 -1.10 2.23 3.41
CA TYR A 47 -0.73 3.58 3.82
C TYR A 47 -1.26 3.87 5.21
N PRO A 48 -0.41 4.01 6.25
CA PRO A 48 -0.84 4.68 7.46
C PRO A 48 -1.26 6.11 7.14
N VAL A 49 -2.25 6.61 7.86
CA VAL A 49 -2.80 7.94 7.63
C VAL A 49 -2.75 8.79 8.89
N SER A 50 -2.62 10.09 8.68
CA SER A 50 -2.80 11.11 9.68
C SER A 50 -3.71 12.21 9.11
N ILE A 51 -4.55 12.80 9.94
CA ILE A 51 -5.38 13.94 9.55
C ILE A 51 -5.03 15.08 10.50
N CYS A 52 -4.59 16.20 9.93
CA CYS A 52 -4.26 17.43 10.64
C CYS A 52 -4.95 18.60 9.94
N ASP A 53 -5.65 19.44 10.69
CA ASP A 53 -6.40 20.59 10.18
C ASP A 53 -7.37 20.25 9.02
N GLY A 54 -7.95 19.05 9.06
CA GLY A 54 -8.86 18.55 8.03
C GLY A 54 -8.19 17.93 6.81
N GLU A 55 -6.87 18.06 6.67
CA GLU A 55 -6.12 17.48 5.56
C GLU A 55 -5.62 16.07 5.90
N LEU A 56 -5.87 15.12 4.99
CA LEU A 56 -5.42 13.74 5.10
C LEU A 56 -4.03 13.56 4.49
N PHE A 57 -3.10 13.13 5.31
CA PHE A 57 -1.75 12.72 4.93
C PHE A 57 -1.65 11.19 4.91
N ALA A 58 -1.18 10.65 3.79
CA ALA A 58 -0.91 9.23 3.63
C ALA A 58 0.54 9.01 3.19
N GLY A 59 1.15 7.91 3.59
CA GLY A 59 2.55 7.65 3.23
C GLY A 59 3.08 6.38 3.84
N PHE A 60 4.32 6.42 4.31
CA PHE A 60 4.99 5.30 4.96
C PHE A 60 5.67 5.74 6.25
N TYR A 61 5.81 4.82 7.19
CA TYR A 61 6.53 5.11 8.42
C TYR A 61 8.02 5.35 8.16
N ALA A 62 8.56 6.39 8.79
CA ALA A 62 9.99 6.59 8.86
C ALA A 62 10.64 5.41 9.60
N TYR A 63 11.87 5.07 9.23
CA TYR A 63 12.60 3.94 9.80
C TYR A 63 12.59 3.98 11.33
N LYS A 64 12.22 2.86 11.95
CA LYS A 64 12.10 2.67 13.41
C LYS A 64 11.21 3.73 14.11
N SER A 65 10.18 4.23 13.45
CA SER A 65 9.24 5.17 14.05
C SER A 65 7.83 5.02 13.48
N HIS A 66 6.84 5.63 14.15
CA HIS A 66 5.47 5.75 13.65
C HIS A 66 5.20 7.12 12.99
N ARG A 67 6.25 7.91 12.76
CA ARG A 67 6.13 9.16 12.02
C ARG A 67 5.88 8.89 10.54
N ILE A 68 4.77 9.37 10.02
CA ILE A 68 4.40 9.22 8.62
C ILE A 68 5.22 10.18 7.77
N ILE A 69 5.87 9.67 6.74
CA ILE A 69 6.46 10.43 5.64
C ILE A 69 5.47 10.38 4.51
N CYS A 70 4.90 11.54 4.15
CA CYS A 70 3.97 11.64 3.03
C CYS A 70 4.65 11.17 1.74
N ASN A 71 4.02 10.22 1.07
CA ASN A 71 4.46 9.71 -0.20
C ASN A 71 3.25 9.11 -0.94
N ASP A 72 2.62 9.92 -1.74
CA ASP A 72 1.46 9.56 -2.56
C ASP A 72 1.83 9.20 -4.00
N ASP A 73 3.06 9.50 -4.42
CA ASP A 73 3.58 9.18 -5.77
C ASP A 73 4.82 8.26 -5.68
N CYS A 74 4.61 7.07 -5.14
CA CYS A 74 5.68 6.09 -4.99
C CYS A 74 5.95 5.37 -6.31
N ALA A 75 7.19 5.44 -6.80
CA ALA A 75 7.62 4.77 -8.03
C ALA A 75 7.46 3.23 -8.03
N LEU A 76 7.21 2.62 -6.88
CA LEU A 76 7.00 1.17 -6.76
C LEU A 76 5.53 0.78 -6.88
N GLN A 77 4.60 1.69 -6.57
CA GLN A 77 3.16 1.45 -6.53
C GLN A 77 2.50 1.72 -7.89
N PRO A 78 1.38 1.06 -8.22
CA PRO A 78 0.56 1.44 -9.36
C PRO A 78 0.13 2.90 -9.29
N LYS A 79 0.10 3.58 -10.43
CA LYS A 79 -0.26 5.01 -10.51
C LYS A 79 -1.68 5.29 -10.03
N GLU A 80 -2.59 4.36 -10.24
CA GLU A 80 -3.98 4.44 -9.81
C GLU A 80 -4.15 4.57 -8.29
N PHE A 81 -3.14 4.16 -7.52
CA PHE A 81 -3.19 4.29 -6.05
C PHE A 81 -3.07 5.75 -5.61
N LYS A 82 -2.32 6.58 -6.34
CA LYS A 82 -2.28 8.03 -6.13
C LYS A 82 -3.66 8.66 -6.31
N GLU A 83 -4.35 8.30 -7.39
CA GLU A 83 -5.71 8.77 -7.66
C GLU A 83 -6.70 8.30 -6.58
N GLY A 84 -6.51 7.07 -6.09
CA GLY A 84 -7.27 6.54 -4.98
C GLY A 84 -7.03 7.29 -3.66
N LEU A 85 -5.79 7.64 -3.36
CA LEU A 85 -5.48 8.47 -2.18
C LEU A 85 -6.16 9.84 -2.26
N GLU A 86 -6.23 10.43 -3.45
CA GLU A 86 -6.93 11.69 -3.66
C GLU A 86 -8.45 11.56 -3.41
N ALA A 87 -9.06 10.45 -3.81
CA ALA A 87 -10.45 10.16 -3.47
C ALA A 87 -10.67 10.08 -1.95
N PHE A 88 -9.77 9.42 -1.24
CA PHE A 88 -9.82 9.35 0.22
C PHE A 88 -9.62 10.70 0.90
N ARG A 89 -8.77 11.60 0.35
CA ARG A 89 -8.60 12.98 0.86
C ARG A 89 -9.90 13.77 0.77
N ILE A 90 -10.51 13.81 -0.42
CA ILE A 90 -11.76 14.52 -0.64
C ILE A 90 -12.87 13.98 0.27
N TRP A 91 -12.96 12.66 0.40
CA TRP A 91 -13.93 12.05 1.30
C TRP A 91 -13.68 12.40 2.77
N ALA A 92 -12.44 12.32 3.22
CA ALA A 92 -12.07 12.58 4.61
C ALA A 92 -12.39 14.03 5.02
N GLU A 93 -12.12 14.99 4.13
CA GLU A 93 -12.46 16.40 4.31
C GLU A 93 -13.97 16.60 4.39
N LYS A 94 -14.73 16.11 3.38
CA LYS A 94 -16.18 16.32 3.29
C LYS A 94 -16.96 15.61 4.39
N ALA A 95 -16.52 14.45 4.81
CA ALA A 95 -17.17 13.63 5.84
C ALA A 95 -16.63 13.89 7.26
N ASN A 96 -15.73 14.86 7.44
CA ASN A 96 -15.09 15.20 8.72
C ASN A 96 -14.49 13.96 9.41
N VAL A 97 -13.78 13.13 8.64
CA VAL A 97 -13.14 11.90 9.15
C VAL A 97 -11.96 12.25 10.04
N THR A 98 -11.78 11.50 11.11
CA THR A 98 -10.62 11.63 12.01
C THR A 98 -9.65 10.48 11.81
N SER A 99 -8.34 10.75 11.88
CA SER A 99 -7.33 9.69 11.90
C SER A 99 -7.27 9.02 13.28
N TYR A 100 -6.95 7.73 13.28
CA TYR A 100 -6.70 6.99 14.50
C TYR A 100 -5.37 7.41 15.13
N ASP A 101 -5.40 7.75 16.40
CA ASP A 101 -4.21 8.04 17.22
C ASP A 101 -3.90 6.83 18.09
N GLU A 102 -2.74 6.22 17.89
CA GLU A 102 -2.30 5.02 18.62
C GLU A 102 -2.11 5.27 20.13
N ASN A 103 -1.77 6.49 20.55
CA ASN A 103 -1.55 6.83 21.94
C ASN A 103 -2.87 6.88 22.72
N THR A 104 -3.86 7.55 22.12
CA THR A 104 -5.17 7.74 22.77
C THR A 104 -6.15 6.62 22.45
N GLY A 105 -5.95 5.88 21.36
CA GLY A 105 -6.87 4.89 20.85
C GLY A 105 -8.15 5.49 20.25
N LYS A 106 -8.15 6.79 19.93
CA LYS A 106 -9.29 7.52 19.37
C LYS A 106 -9.10 7.79 17.89
N GLY A 107 -10.18 8.15 17.22
CA GLY A 107 -10.21 8.40 15.78
C GLY A 107 -10.64 7.20 14.97
N LEU A 108 -11.01 7.42 13.72
CA LEU A 108 -11.66 6.42 12.86
C LEU A 108 -10.70 5.76 11.88
N LEU A 109 -10.10 6.51 10.96
CA LEU A 109 -9.32 5.97 9.87
C LEU A 109 -7.89 5.65 10.31
N ARG A 110 -7.48 4.40 10.15
CA ARG A 110 -6.15 3.90 10.54
C ARG A 110 -5.21 3.80 9.35
N HIS A 111 -5.68 3.11 8.28
CA HIS A 111 -4.90 2.87 7.07
C HIS A 111 -5.80 2.92 5.85
N ILE A 112 -5.20 3.24 4.71
CA ILE A 112 -5.77 3.02 3.39
C ILE A 112 -5.01 1.87 2.76
N TYR A 113 -5.72 0.89 2.22
CA TYR A 113 -5.14 -0.28 1.61
C TYR A 113 -5.65 -0.43 0.19
N PHE A 114 -4.72 -0.64 -0.75
CA PHE A 114 -5.04 -0.94 -2.14
C PHE A 114 -4.42 -2.26 -2.57
N ARG A 115 -5.10 -2.93 -3.47
CA ARG A 115 -4.59 -4.11 -4.16
C ARG A 115 -5.01 -4.11 -5.61
N LYS A 116 -4.07 -4.40 -6.52
CA LYS A 116 -4.29 -4.49 -7.96
C LYS A 116 -3.95 -5.89 -8.48
N GLY A 117 -4.85 -6.50 -9.23
CA GLY A 117 -4.57 -7.69 -10.03
C GLY A 117 -3.96 -7.25 -11.37
N PHE A 118 -2.67 -7.50 -11.61
CA PHE A 118 -2.03 -7.06 -12.85
C PHE A 118 -2.57 -7.77 -14.09
N ALA A 119 -2.98 -9.03 -13.97
CA ALA A 119 -3.54 -9.79 -15.10
C ALA A 119 -4.94 -9.29 -15.50
N THR A 120 -5.75 -8.84 -14.54
CA THR A 120 -7.14 -8.41 -14.78
C THR A 120 -7.30 -6.90 -14.84
N GLY A 121 -6.34 -6.15 -14.29
CA GLY A 121 -6.44 -4.70 -14.09
C GLY A 121 -7.38 -4.29 -12.95
N GLU A 122 -8.00 -5.26 -12.26
CA GLU A 122 -8.96 -4.99 -11.19
C GLU A 122 -8.29 -4.45 -9.93
N ILE A 123 -8.92 -3.45 -9.31
CA ILE A 123 -8.43 -2.79 -8.10
C ILE A 123 -9.45 -2.92 -6.97
N MET A 124 -8.95 -3.26 -5.80
CA MET A 124 -9.67 -3.19 -4.54
C MET A 124 -9.13 -2.02 -3.73
N ALA A 125 -10.02 -1.18 -3.22
CA ALA A 125 -9.72 -0.15 -2.23
C ALA A 125 -10.29 -0.56 -0.87
N CYS A 126 -9.56 -0.28 0.21
CA CYS A 126 -10.01 -0.64 1.55
C CYS A 126 -9.69 0.48 2.55
N ALA A 127 -10.70 0.87 3.33
CA ALA A 127 -10.53 1.69 4.53
C ALA A 127 -10.37 0.78 5.75
N VAL A 128 -9.23 0.85 6.44
CA VAL A 128 -9.02 0.17 7.72
C VAL A 128 -9.41 1.13 8.84
N ILE A 129 -10.38 0.74 9.64
CA ILE A 129 -11.01 1.66 10.60
C ILE A 129 -11.04 1.13 12.04
N ASN A 130 -10.99 2.06 12.99
CA ASN A 130 -11.25 1.83 14.40
C ASN A 130 -12.75 2.10 14.69
N GLY A 131 -13.62 1.36 14.04
CA GLY A 131 -15.07 1.53 14.12
C GLY A 131 -15.78 0.39 13.44
N THR A 132 -17.08 0.51 13.23
CA THR A 132 -17.91 -0.49 12.53
C THR A 132 -18.47 0.01 11.21
N LEU A 133 -18.50 1.32 11.02
CA LEU A 133 -19.02 2.03 9.84
C LEU A 133 -18.16 3.24 9.55
N ILE A 134 -18.23 3.72 8.32
CA ILE A 134 -17.66 5.01 7.89
C ILE A 134 -18.77 5.99 7.57
N PRO A 135 -18.59 7.29 7.82
CA PRO A 135 -19.54 8.30 7.38
C PRO A 135 -19.49 8.43 5.85
N GLU A 136 -20.61 8.81 5.25
CA GLU A 136 -20.71 9.10 3.83
C GLU A 136 -20.07 8.02 2.92
N SER A 137 -20.40 6.75 3.18
CA SER A 137 -19.83 5.61 2.42
C SER A 137 -20.08 5.71 0.92
N ASP A 138 -21.28 6.15 0.54
CA ASP A 138 -21.66 6.32 -0.88
C ASP A 138 -20.82 7.40 -1.58
N LEU A 139 -20.45 8.46 -0.85
CA LEU A 139 -19.55 9.49 -1.36
C LEU A 139 -18.15 8.89 -1.62
N LEU A 140 -17.60 8.12 -0.68
CA LEU A 140 -16.30 7.47 -0.88
C LEU A 140 -16.33 6.54 -2.09
N VAL A 141 -17.36 5.70 -2.22
CA VAL A 141 -17.51 4.77 -3.35
C VAL A 141 -17.61 5.54 -4.68
N SER A 142 -18.37 6.63 -4.72
CA SER A 142 -18.53 7.45 -5.92
C SER A 142 -17.20 8.10 -6.34
N LEU A 143 -16.47 8.69 -5.40
CA LEU A 143 -15.16 9.30 -5.64
C LEU A 143 -14.13 8.28 -6.14
N LEU A 144 -14.09 7.09 -5.52
CA LEU A 144 -13.18 6.02 -5.93
C LEU A 144 -13.51 5.50 -7.32
N ARG A 145 -14.81 5.37 -7.68
CA ARG A 145 -15.25 4.96 -9.02
C ARG A 145 -14.91 5.99 -10.09
N GLU A 146 -15.00 7.25 -9.75
CA GLU A 146 -14.66 8.34 -10.67
C GLU A 146 -13.14 8.38 -10.95
N LYS A 147 -12.33 8.24 -9.89
CA LYS A 147 -10.87 8.45 -9.98
C LYS A 147 -10.08 7.18 -10.36
N ILE A 148 -10.54 6.00 -9.99
CA ILE A 148 -9.79 4.75 -10.22
C ILE A 148 -10.40 3.96 -11.38
N GLN A 149 -9.70 3.94 -12.49
CA GLN A 149 -10.02 3.01 -13.57
C GLN A 149 -9.72 1.57 -13.13
N GLY A 150 -10.71 0.69 -13.26
CA GLY A 150 -10.58 -0.72 -12.86
C GLY A 150 -10.95 -0.99 -11.41
N LEU A 151 -11.53 -0.03 -10.68
CA LEU A 151 -12.06 -0.27 -9.35
C LEU A 151 -13.13 -1.38 -9.40
N LYS A 152 -12.93 -2.45 -8.65
CA LYS A 152 -13.82 -3.60 -8.58
C LYS A 152 -14.56 -3.72 -7.26
N SER A 153 -13.90 -3.38 -6.16
CA SER A 153 -14.50 -3.45 -4.84
C SER A 153 -13.98 -2.35 -3.91
N VAL A 154 -14.87 -1.89 -3.03
CA VAL A 154 -14.54 -1.03 -1.90
C VAL A 154 -14.86 -1.80 -0.63
N VAL A 155 -13.91 -1.89 0.27
CA VAL A 155 -13.99 -2.70 1.49
C VAL A 155 -13.77 -1.83 2.72
N ILE A 156 -14.48 -2.10 3.77
CA ILE A 156 -14.19 -1.60 5.12
C ILE A 156 -13.61 -2.77 5.92
N ASN A 157 -12.40 -2.61 6.43
CA ASN A 157 -11.80 -3.56 7.36
C ASN A 157 -11.83 -2.98 8.77
N ILE A 158 -12.41 -3.75 9.70
CA ILE A 158 -12.62 -3.34 11.08
C ILE A 158 -11.44 -3.80 11.93
N ASN A 159 -10.62 -2.86 12.37
CA ASN A 159 -9.52 -3.13 13.29
C ASN A 159 -9.59 -2.19 14.51
N ARG A 160 -10.13 -2.69 15.61
CA ARG A 160 -10.23 -1.96 16.89
C ARG A 160 -9.16 -2.39 17.90
N GLU A 161 -8.27 -3.29 17.51
CA GLU A 161 -7.23 -3.78 18.40
C GLU A 161 -6.07 -2.77 18.51
N LYS A 162 -5.54 -2.60 19.71
CA LYS A 162 -4.30 -1.84 19.94
C LYS A 162 -3.09 -2.74 19.66
N SER A 163 -2.83 -2.97 18.39
CA SER A 163 -1.72 -3.81 17.93
C SER A 163 -1.10 -3.25 16.66
N ASN A 164 0.11 -3.73 16.31
CA ASN A 164 0.78 -3.36 15.06
C ASN A 164 0.21 -4.08 13.83
N VAL A 165 -0.82 -4.92 14.01
CA VAL A 165 -1.50 -5.60 12.91
C VAL A 165 -2.37 -4.60 12.17
N ILE A 166 -2.15 -4.45 10.87
CA ILE A 166 -2.87 -3.46 10.05
C ILE A 166 -4.31 -3.88 9.81
N LEU A 167 -4.53 -5.11 9.37
CA LEU A 167 -5.87 -5.62 9.05
C LEU A 167 -6.49 -6.35 10.25
N GLY A 168 -7.70 -5.95 10.60
CA GLY A 168 -8.52 -6.70 11.54
C GLY A 168 -9.13 -7.96 10.93
N LYS A 169 -9.83 -8.73 11.73
CA LYS A 169 -10.41 -10.03 11.33
C LYS A 169 -11.71 -9.90 10.52
N GLU A 170 -12.39 -8.76 10.62
CA GLU A 170 -13.70 -8.52 10.01
C GLU A 170 -13.59 -7.53 8.86
N SER A 171 -14.23 -7.86 7.74
CA SER A 171 -14.31 -6.99 6.57
C SER A 171 -15.71 -6.98 6.00
N LYS A 172 -16.14 -5.84 5.46
CA LYS A 172 -17.44 -5.64 4.81
C LYS A 172 -17.21 -4.95 3.45
N THR A 173 -17.90 -5.40 2.41
CA THR A 173 -17.95 -4.70 1.13
C THR A 173 -19.02 -3.59 1.20
N VAL A 174 -18.73 -2.45 0.59
CA VAL A 174 -19.63 -1.29 0.52
C VAL A 174 -20.15 -1.11 -0.89
#